data_61e0ab5968383b41a1136290ebbedbb5
#
_entry.id   61e0ab5968383b41a1136290ebbedbb5
#
_cell.length_a   1.000
_cell.length_b   1.000
_cell.length_c   1.000
_cell.angle_alpha   90.00
_cell.angle_beta   90.00
_cell.angle_gamma   90.00
#
_symmetry.space_group_name_H-M   'P 1'
#
loop_
_entity.id
_entity.type
_entity.pdbx_description
1 polymer ?
#
loop_
_entity_poly.entity_id
_entity_poly.type
_entity_poly.pdbx_seq_one_letter_code
_entity_poly.pdbx_strand_id
1 'polypeptide(L)'
;KVLSHQTHTTNVRRVTEEDAGKGVVRERDYTDVDGLITNVPGITLVTFYADCVPLYFVDPVRRAIGLSHSGWRGTVNRMGRVTVEAMGKAFGSDPKDIVACIGPSICRDCYEVGPEVAEAFENAFEPAKHSEILEEKPDGKFLLDLWRANAIVMEEAGILPERIHMTDIC
;
A
#
# COMPACT_ATOMS: atom_id res chain seq x y z
N LYS A 1 14.73 -7.92 -11.65
CA LYS A 1 13.36 -8.00 -11.13
C LYS A 1 13.37 -8.78 -9.82
N VAL A 2 12.56 -8.37 -8.83
CA VAL A 2 12.36 -9.07 -7.56
C VAL A 2 10.87 -9.11 -7.28
N LEU A 3 10.34 -10.30 -7.00
CA LEU A 3 8.92 -10.55 -6.80
C LEU A 3 8.61 -10.72 -5.31
N SER A 4 7.60 -10.03 -4.81
CA SER A 4 7.06 -10.21 -3.46
C SER A 4 6.46 -11.61 -3.24
N HIS A 5 6.14 -11.95 -1.99
CA HIS A 5 5.34 -13.12 -1.61
C HIS A 5 4.16 -12.65 -0.76
N GLN A 6 3.10 -12.24 -1.45
CA GLN A 6 1.96 -11.56 -0.86
C GLN A 6 1.04 -12.54 -0.13
N THR A 7 0.78 -12.27 1.14
CA THR A 7 -0.11 -13.03 2.01
C THR A 7 -0.99 -12.13 2.87
N HIS A 8 -1.14 -10.86 2.45
CA HIS A 8 -1.93 -9.83 3.11
C HIS A 8 -1.40 -9.44 4.49
N THR A 9 -0.07 -9.45 4.64
CA THR A 9 0.65 -8.92 5.82
C THR A 9 1.01 -7.43 5.63
N THR A 10 1.79 -6.89 6.56
CA THR A 10 2.43 -5.57 6.43
C THR A 10 3.95 -5.65 6.43
N ASN A 11 4.50 -6.82 6.11
CA ASN A 11 5.93 -7.00 6.06
C ASN A 11 6.53 -6.34 4.81
N VAL A 12 7.50 -5.46 5.03
CA VAL A 12 8.25 -4.76 3.99
C VAL A 12 9.69 -5.24 3.96
N ARG A 13 10.15 -5.68 2.79
CA ARG A 13 11.52 -6.14 2.57
C ARG A 13 12.34 -5.07 1.84
N ARG A 14 13.52 -4.74 2.39
CA ARG A 14 14.56 -4.04 1.65
C ARG A 14 15.21 -4.99 0.66
N VAL A 15 15.21 -4.58 -0.62
CA VAL A 15 15.78 -5.33 -1.75
C VAL A 15 17.15 -4.76 -2.10
N THR A 16 18.13 -5.64 -2.26
CA THR A 16 19.52 -5.34 -2.66
C THR A 16 19.88 -6.02 -3.99
N GLU A 17 21.11 -5.80 -4.48
CA GLU A 17 21.64 -6.49 -5.67
C GLU A 17 21.57 -8.03 -5.54
N GLU A 18 21.77 -8.55 -4.33
CA GLU A 18 21.74 -9.99 -4.04
C GLU A 18 20.35 -10.61 -4.24
N ASP A 19 19.31 -9.79 -4.20
CA ASP A 19 17.93 -10.24 -4.42
C ASP A 19 17.55 -10.32 -5.91
N ALA A 20 18.42 -9.83 -6.81
CA ALA A 20 18.10 -9.76 -8.23
C ALA A 20 17.69 -11.13 -8.80
N GLY A 21 16.49 -11.22 -9.36
CA GLY A 21 15.92 -12.43 -9.95
C GLY A 21 15.08 -13.29 -9.02
N LYS A 22 15.07 -13.04 -7.71
CA LYS A 22 14.27 -13.81 -6.74
C LYS A 22 12.77 -13.74 -7.04
N GLY A 23 12.14 -14.91 -7.10
CA GLY A 23 10.72 -15.08 -7.44
C GLY A 23 10.40 -14.96 -8.93
N VAL A 24 11.40 -14.70 -9.81
CA VAL A 24 11.22 -14.58 -11.26
C VAL A 24 12.06 -15.63 -12.01
N VAL A 25 13.37 -15.65 -11.77
CA VAL A 25 14.32 -16.60 -12.40
C VAL A 25 15.11 -17.40 -11.37
N ARG A 26 14.98 -17.07 -10.10
CA ARG A 26 15.54 -17.80 -8.96
C ARG A 26 14.46 -18.00 -7.90
N GLU A 27 14.60 -19.01 -7.06
CA GLU A 27 13.75 -19.22 -5.91
C GLU A 27 13.87 -18.07 -4.90
N ARG A 28 12.78 -17.79 -4.21
CA ARG A 28 12.75 -16.85 -3.08
C ARG A 28 13.25 -17.56 -1.81
N ASP A 29 13.95 -16.84 -0.97
CA ASP A 29 14.37 -17.24 0.37
C ASP A 29 13.59 -16.50 1.47
N TYR A 30 12.44 -15.92 1.11
CA TYR A 30 11.53 -15.20 2.00
C TYR A 30 10.08 -15.51 1.70
N THR A 31 9.24 -15.39 2.73
CA THR A 31 7.78 -15.53 2.68
C THR A 31 7.11 -14.32 3.34
N ASP A 32 5.81 -14.18 3.16
CA ASP A 32 4.97 -13.18 3.85
C ASP A 32 5.49 -11.74 3.72
N VAL A 33 5.80 -11.35 2.49
CA VAL A 33 6.30 -10.01 2.13
C VAL A 33 5.33 -9.37 1.17
N ASP A 34 4.61 -8.37 1.64
CA ASP A 34 3.62 -7.59 0.87
C ASP A 34 4.17 -6.24 0.38
N GLY A 35 5.32 -5.80 0.88
CA GLY A 35 6.00 -4.59 0.44
C GLY A 35 7.47 -4.82 0.10
N LEU A 36 7.95 -4.13 -0.91
CA LEU A 36 9.35 -4.13 -1.34
C LEU A 36 9.84 -2.69 -1.43
N ILE A 37 11.04 -2.42 -0.94
CA ILE A 37 11.71 -1.12 -1.05
C ILE A 37 13.14 -1.29 -1.54
N THR A 38 13.64 -0.36 -2.35
CA THR A 38 15.04 -0.38 -2.82
C THR A 38 15.52 1.01 -3.21
N ASN A 39 16.83 1.21 -3.11
CA ASN A 39 17.54 2.34 -3.70
C ASN A 39 18.63 1.87 -4.70
N VAL A 40 18.57 0.61 -5.12
CA VAL A 40 19.51 0.02 -6.06
C VAL A 40 19.05 0.29 -7.50
N PRO A 41 19.82 1.03 -8.33
CA PRO A 41 19.48 1.24 -9.73
C PRO A 41 19.40 -0.07 -10.51
N GLY A 42 18.45 -0.16 -11.46
CA GLY A 42 18.27 -1.34 -12.31
C GLY A 42 17.49 -2.49 -11.69
N ILE A 43 17.12 -2.41 -10.41
CA ILE A 43 16.19 -3.35 -9.77
C ILE A 43 14.74 -2.92 -10.06
N THR A 44 13.94 -3.86 -10.58
CA THR A 44 12.50 -3.70 -10.74
C THR A 44 11.79 -4.46 -9.63
N LEU A 45 10.97 -3.79 -8.83
CA LEU A 45 10.08 -4.42 -7.85
C LEU A 45 8.82 -4.92 -8.57
N VAL A 46 8.34 -6.10 -8.20
CA VAL A 46 7.18 -6.74 -8.84
C VAL A 46 6.22 -7.27 -7.78
N THR A 47 4.95 -6.96 -7.95
CA THR A 47 3.83 -7.43 -7.15
C THR A 47 2.66 -7.78 -8.07
N PHE A 48 1.72 -8.59 -7.60
CA PHE A 48 0.53 -8.96 -8.38
C PHE A 48 -0.74 -8.48 -7.68
N TYR A 49 -1.73 -8.13 -8.47
CA TYR A 49 -3.00 -7.60 -7.99
C TYR A 49 -4.15 -8.17 -8.82
N ALA A 50 -5.29 -8.36 -8.16
CA ALA A 50 -6.60 -8.44 -8.78
C ALA A 50 -7.38 -7.18 -8.37
N ASP A 51 -7.94 -7.17 -7.17
CA ASP A 51 -8.75 -6.07 -6.65
C ASP A 51 -8.02 -5.20 -5.61
N CYS A 52 -7.00 -5.79 -4.93
CA CYS A 52 -6.22 -5.09 -3.91
C CYS A 52 -5.42 -3.91 -4.47
N VAL A 53 -5.11 -2.96 -3.61
CA VAL A 53 -4.53 -1.66 -3.99
C VAL A 53 -3.01 -1.72 -4.13
N PRO A 54 -2.46 -1.38 -5.31
CA PRO A 54 -1.03 -1.09 -5.48
C PRO A 54 -0.68 0.26 -4.87
N LEU A 55 0.30 0.29 -3.98
CA LEU A 55 0.86 1.53 -3.43
C LEU A 55 2.29 1.72 -3.96
N TYR A 56 2.49 2.77 -4.74
CA TYR A 56 3.78 3.16 -5.29
C TYR A 56 4.36 4.32 -4.49
N PHE A 57 5.65 4.26 -4.19
CA PHE A 57 6.38 5.30 -3.48
C PHE A 57 7.66 5.63 -4.22
N VAL A 58 7.93 6.92 -4.40
CA VAL A 58 9.17 7.41 -5.01
C VAL A 58 9.74 8.52 -4.15
N ASP A 59 10.95 8.33 -3.67
CA ASP A 59 11.74 9.37 -3.04
C ASP A 59 12.84 9.84 -4.03
N PRO A 60 12.66 10.99 -4.66
CA PRO A 60 13.64 11.52 -5.63
C PRO A 60 14.93 12.01 -4.95
N VAL A 61 14.86 12.39 -3.67
CA VAL A 61 16.01 12.91 -2.92
C VAL A 61 16.96 11.77 -2.54
N ARG A 62 16.42 10.67 -2.03
CA ARG A 62 17.19 9.46 -1.66
C ARG A 62 17.34 8.48 -2.82
N ARG A 63 16.70 8.76 -3.96
CA ARG A 63 16.66 7.89 -5.15
C ARG A 63 16.22 6.48 -4.78
N ALA A 64 15.16 6.41 -3.98
CA ALA A 64 14.58 5.18 -3.47
C ALA A 64 13.15 4.99 -3.97
N ILE A 65 12.73 3.74 -4.13
CA ILE A 65 11.37 3.39 -4.51
C ILE A 65 10.79 2.35 -3.55
N GLY A 66 9.48 2.37 -3.41
CA GLY A 66 8.69 1.37 -2.70
C GLY A 66 7.50 0.90 -3.54
N LEU A 67 7.12 -0.36 -3.37
CA LEU A 67 5.96 -0.95 -4.00
C LEU A 67 5.31 -1.90 -2.99
N SER A 68 4.06 -1.64 -2.64
CA SER A 68 3.36 -2.40 -1.61
C SER A 68 1.97 -2.83 -2.05
N HIS A 69 1.55 -4.00 -1.58
CA HIS A 69 0.24 -4.59 -1.79
C HIS A 69 -0.64 -4.30 -0.56
N SER A 70 -1.74 -3.58 -0.77
CA SER A 70 -2.64 -3.17 0.29
C SER A 70 -4.08 -3.57 -0.01
N GLY A 71 -4.48 -4.80 0.36
CA GLY A 71 -5.88 -5.18 0.46
C GLY A 71 -6.49 -4.57 1.74
N TRP A 72 -7.77 -4.88 2.05
CA TRP A 72 -8.44 -4.32 3.23
C TRP A 72 -7.66 -4.59 4.54
N ARG A 73 -7.08 -5.80 4.71
CA ARG A 73 -6.24 -6.14 5.87
C ARG A 73 -4.98 -5.29 5.94
N GLY A 74 -4.30 -5.11 4.82
CA GLY A 74 -3.13 -4.24 4.73
C GLY A 74 -3.46 -2.78 5.04
N THR A 75 -4.62 -2.31 4.58
CA THR A 75 -5.08 -0.94 4.79
C THR A 75 -5.38 -0.66 6.27
N VAL A 76 -6.16 -1.50 6.95
CA VAL A 76 -6.44 -1.34 8.40
C VAL A 76 -5.17 -1.48 9.24
N ASN A 77 -4.20 -2.29 8.81
CA ASN A 77 -2.90 -2.43 9.45
C ASN A 77 -1.85 -1.41 8.96
N ARG A 78 -2.26 -0.36 8.26
CA ARG A 78 -1.43 0.79 7.89
C ARG A 78 -0.26 0.44 6.96
N MET A 79 -0.45 -0.44 5.95
CA MET A 79 0.61 -0.87 5.03
C MET A 79 1.37 0.30 4.38
N GLY A 80 0.65 1.36 3.96
CA GLY A 80 1.26 2.56 3.40
C GLY A 80 2.23 3.23 4.36
N ARG A 81 1.81 3.41 5.63
CA ARG A 81 2.64 3.98 6.69
C ARG A 81 3.86 3.11 6.99
N VAL A 82 3.66 1.80 7.12
CA VAL A 82 4.76 0.84 7.36
C VAL A 82 5.81 0.93 6.25
N THR A 83 5.38 1.10 4.99
CA THR A 83 6.29 1.26 3.85
C THR A 83 7.07 2.56 3.94
N VAL A 84 6.43 3.69 4.25
CA VAL A 84 7.10 4.99 4.44
C VAL A 84 8.11 4.93 5.58
N GLU A 85 7.73 4.35 6.73
CA GLU A 85 8.64 4.15 7.87
C GLU A 85 9.84 3.27 7.51
N ALA A 86 9.61 2.20 6.71
CA ALA A 86 10.69 1.34 6.22
C ALA A 86 11.66 2.10 5.29
N MET A 87 11.15 2.96 4.40
CA MET A 87 11.97 3.81 3.55
C MET A 87 12.77 4.83 4.38
N GLY A 88 12.13 5.44 5.37
CA GLY A 88 12.82 6.33 6.32
C GLY A 88 13.96 5.63 7.05
N LYS A 89 13.70 4.45 7.59
CA LYS A 89 14.69 3.64 8.33
C LYS A 89 15.83 3.13 7.43
N ALA A 90 15.51 2.69 6.21
CA ALA A 90 16.48 2.07 5.31
C ALA A 90 17.33 3.07 4.53
N PHE A 91 16.77 4.23 4.16
CA PHE A 91 17.36 5.17 3.22
C PHE A 91 17.43 6.61 3.76
N GLY A 92 16.83 6.89 4.91
CA GLY A 92 16.71 8.24 5.44
C GLY A 92 15.71 9.10 4.66
N SER A 93 14.69 8.49 4.05
CA SER A 93 13.62 9.18 3.35
C SER A 93 12.81 10.04 4.30
N ASP A 94 12.58 11.31 3.96
CA ASP A 94 11.61 12.17 4.65
C ASP A 94 10.24 11.97 3.95
N PRO A 95 9.16 11.67 4.70
CA PRO A 95 7.83 11.55 4.11
C PRO A 95 7.41 12.72 3.22
N LYS A 96 7.87 13.94 3.53
CA LYS A 96 7.58 15.14 2.74
C LYS A 96 8.21 15.15 1.35
N ASP A 97 9.29 14.38 1.15
CA ASP A 97 9.96 14.24 -0.14
C ASP A 97 9.35 13.13 -0.99
N ILE A 98 8.60 12.21 -0.37
CA ILE A 98 7.99 11.06 -1.05
C ILE A 98 6.81 11.52 -1.90
N VAL A 99 6.79 11.06 -3.15
CA VAL A 99 5.61 11.07 -4.03
C VAL A 99 5.01 9.68 -3.99
N ALA A 100 3.71 9.59 -3.70
CA ALA A 100 2.98 8.33 -3.67
C ALA A 100 1.89 8.28 -4.74
N CYS A 101 1.58 7.05 -5.19
CA CYS A 101 0.49 6.83 -6.12
C CYS A 101 -0.29 5.57 -5.75
N ILE A 102 -1.61 5.68 -5.75
CA ILE A 102 -2.57 4.59 -5.65
C ILE A 102 -2.86 4.12 -7.07
N GLY A 103 -2.48 2.88 -7.37
CA GLY A 103 -2.64 2.30 -8.72
C GLY A 103 -4.02 1.74 -8.99
N PRO A 104 -4.26 1.22 -10.22
CA PRO A 104 -5.52 0.59 -10.60
C PRO A 104 -5.92 -0.53 -9.64
N SER A 105 -7.15 -0.51 -9.16
CA SER A 105 -7.69 -1.47 -8.19
C SER A 105 -9.19 -1.26 -8.04
N ILE A 106 -9.87 -2.12 -7.28
CA ILE A 106 -11.32 -2.04 -7.09
C ILE A 106 -11.72 -0.67 -6.51
N CYS A 107 -12.65 0.02 -7.17
CA CYS A 107 -13.20 1.29 -6.70
C CYS A 107 -14.32 1.07 -5.65
N ARG A 108 -14.71 2.14 -4.96
CA ARG A 108 -15.77 2.10 -3.94
C ARG A 108 -17.06 1.49 -4.47
N ASP A 109 -17.52 1.90 -5.63
CA ASP A 109 -18.83 1.49 -6.18
C ASP A 109 -18.87 0.00 -6.54
N CYS A 110 -17.71 -0.63 -6.72
CA CYS A 110 -17.58 -2.07 -7.00
C CYS A 110 -17.23 -2.89 -5.75
N TYR A 111 -16.83 -2.25 -4.63
CA TYR A 111 -16.34 -2.97 -3.47
C TYR A 111 -17.36 -3.01 -2.32
N GLU A 112 -18.29 -3.95 -2.43
CA GLU A 112 -19.25 -4.26 -1.37
C GLU A 112 -18.61 -5.21 -0.33
N VAL A 113 -18.74 -4.86 0.95
CA VAL A 113 -18.19 -5.63 2.08
C VAL A 113 -19.25 -5.90 3.14
N GLY A 114 -19.02 -6.93 3.95
CA GLY A 114 -19.86 -7.24 5.10
C GLY A 114 -19.55 -6.35 6.32
N PRO A 115 -20.45 -6.43 7.35
CA PRO A 115 -20.29 -5.64 8.59
C PRO A 115 -18.96 -5.87 9.30
N GLU A 116 -18.42 -7.08 9.23
CA GLU A 116 -17.15 -7.45 9.88
C GLU A 116 -15.94 -6.69 9.30
N VAL A 117 -15.97 -6.37 8.00
CA VAL A 117 -14.94 -5.56 7.37
C VAL A 117 -15.15 -4.09 7.69
N ALA A 118 -16.41 -3.61 7.67
CA ALA A 118 -16.75 -2.24 8.03
C ALA A 118 -16.30 -1.93 9.48
N GLU A 119 -16.62 -2.82 10.44
CA GLU A 119 -16.19 -2.69 11.83
C GLU A 119 -14.66 -2.62 11.97
N ALA A 120 -13.91 -3.39 11.18
CA ALA A 120 -12.46 -3.33 11.17
C ALA A 120 -11.94 -1.95 10.75
N PHE A 121 -12.60 -1.29 9.79
CA PHE A 121 -12.26 0.08 9.37
C PHE A 121 -12.70 1.13 10.42
N GLU A 122 -13.89 0.98 10.99
CA GLU A 122 -14.36 1.86 12.07
C GLU A 122 -13.43 1.83 13.29
N ASN A 123 -12.94 0.66 13.66
CA ASN A 123 -11.97 0.50 14.75
C ASN A 123 -10.56 1.04 14.39
N ALA A 124 -10.20 1.04 13.12
CA ALA A 124 -8.86 1.43 12.67
C ALA A 124 -8.74 2.92 12.33
N PHE A 125 -9.83 3.59 11.99
CA PHE A 125 -9.82 4.99 11.56
C PHE A 125 -10.62 5.88 12.53
N GLU A 126 -10.25 7.16 12.60
CA GLU A 126 -10.98 8.13 13.42
C GLU A 126 -12.44 8.27 12.94
N PRO A 127 -13.42 8.44 13.86
CA PRO A 127 -14.84 8.55 13.50
C PRO A 127 -15.14 9.63 12.46
N ALA A 128 -14.39 10.72 12.45
CA ALA A 128 -14.54 11.80 11.48
C ALA A 128 -14.19 11.38 10.03
N LYS A 129 -13.51 10.26 9.87
CA LYS A 129 -13.11 9.71 8.57
C LYS A 129 -14.04 8.61 8.05
N HIS A 130 -14.93 8.06 8.88
CA HIS A 130 -15.75 6.92 8.50
C HIS A 130 -16.60 7.21 7.25
N SER A 131 -17.25 8.37 7.18
CA SER A 131 -18.09 8.75 6.03
C SER A 131 -17.31 9.01 4.73
N GLU A 132 -15.98 9.21 4.82
CA GLU A 132 -15.12 9.31 3.63
C GLU A 132 -14.77 7.93 3.07
N ILE A 133 -14.81 6.87 3.91
CA ILE A 133 -14.31 5.51 3.62
C ILE A 133 -15.45 4.53 3.42
N LEU A 134 -16.53 4.64 4.20
CA LEU A 134 -17.64 3.68 4.26
C LEU A 134 -18.96 4.36 3.92
N GLU A 135 -19.77 3.67 3.12
CA GLU A 135 -21.15 4.04 2.84
C GLU A 135 -22.06 2.84 3.14
N GLU A 136 -22.95 2.99 4.14
CA GLU A 136 -23.89 1.92 4.53
C GLU A 136 -25.01 1.79 3.51
N LYS A 137 -25.34 0.55 3.16
CA LYS A 137 -26.41 0.18 2.26
C LYS A 137 -27.66 -0.26 3.03
N PRO A 138 -28.86 -0.15 2.43
CA PRO A 138 -30.11 -0.56 3.08
C PRO A 138 -30.19 -2.03 3.49
N ASP A 139 -29.37 -2.89 2.91
CA ASP A 139 -29.29 -4.33 3.20
C ASP A 139 -28.29 -4.66 4.34
N GLY A 140 -27.71 -3.65 4.99
CA GLY A 140 -26.76 -3.80 6.09
C GLY A 140 -25.33 -4.13 5.64
N LYS A 141 -25.05 -4.05 4.34
CA LYS A 141 -23.70 -4.10 3.78
C LYS A 141 -23.12 -2.70 3.60
N PHE A 142 -21.88 -2.61 3.19
CA PHE A 142 -21.17 -1.36 3.03
C PHE A 142 -20.44 -1.30 1.68
N LEU A 143 -20.38 -0.11 1.08
CA LEU A 143 -19.40 0.19 0.03
C LEU A 143 -18.15 0.75 0.70
N LEU A 144 -16.98 0.19 0.36
CA LEU A 144 -15.71 0.54 0.98
C LEU A 144 -14.79 1.22 -0.03
N ASP A 145 -14.36 2.45 0.29
CA ASP A 145 -13.37 3.19 -0.48
C ASP A 145 -11.94 2.88 0.00
N LEU A 146 -11.32 1.87 -0.60
CA LEU A 146 -9.92 1.53 -0.30
C LEU A 146 -8.94 2.60 -0.77
N TRP A 147 -9.26 3.34 -1.82
CA TRP A 147 -8.39 4.40 -2.33
C TRP A 147 -8.31 5.54 -1.32
N ARG A 148 -9.47 6.01 -0.86
CA ARG A 148 -9.51 7.06 0.16
C ARG A 148 -8.87 6.62 1.47
N ALA A 149 -9.13 5.39 1.93
CA ALA A 149 -8.54 4.84 3.13
C ALA A 149 -7.00 4.79 3.06
N ASN A 150 -6.43 4.33 1.94
CA ASN A 150 -4.98 4.32 1.75
C ASN A 150 -4.40 5.73 1.62
N ALA A 151 -5.10 6.69 1.00
CA ALA A 151 -4.67 8.08 0.98
C ALA A 151 -4.57 8.66 2.40
N ILE A 152 -5.58 8.45 3.25
CA ILE A 152 -5.55 8.85 4.67
C ILE A 152 -4.34 8.24 5.39
N VAL A 153 -4.09 6.95 5.20
CA VAL A 153 -2.93 6.26 5.80
C VAL A 153 -1.61 6.89 5.39
N MET A 154 -1.47 7.32 4.13
CA MET A 154 -0.28 7.97 3.63
C MET A 154 -0.14 9.42 4.14
N GLU A 155 -1.27 10.16 4.26
CA GLU A 155 -1.31 11.47 4.91
C GLU A 155 -0.87 11.37 6.39
N GLU A 156 -1.40 10.39 7.13
CA GLU A 156 -1.00 10.09 8.52
C GLU A 156 0.49 9.72 8.65
N ALA A 157 1.08 9.12 7.60
CA ALA A 157 2.51 8.82 7.54
C ALA A 157 3.38 10.06 7.27
N GLY A 158 2.79 11.22 6.99
CA GLY A 158 3.46 12.49 6.77
C GLY A 158 3.75 12.82 5.31
N ILE A 159 3.24 12.05 4.35
CA ILE A 159 3.28 12.43 2.93
C ILE A 159 2.33 13.62 2.74
N LEU A 160 2.79 14.63 2.02
CA LEU A 160 1.99 15.82 1.74
C LEU A 160 0.81 15.47 0.81
N PRO A 161 -0.42 15.94 1.09
CA PRO A 161 -1.60 15.58 0.27
C PRO A 161 -1.43 15.84 -1.22
N GLU A 162 -0.75 16.91 -1.61
CA GLU A 162 -0.47 17.25 -3.01
C GLU A 162 0.55 16.31 -3.69
N ARG A 163 1.17 15.42 -2.93
CA ARG A 163 2.10 14.39 -3.42
C ARG A 163 1.50 12.99 -3.43
N ILE A 164 0.20 12.88 -3.10
CA ILE A 164 -0.55 11.62 -3.17
C ILE A 164 -1.44 11.66 -4.40
N HIS A 165 -1.20 10.77 -5.34
CA HIS A 165 -1.93 10.69 -6.61
C HIS A 165 -2.77 9.42 -6.66
N MET A 166 -3.91 9.47 -7.36
CA MET A 166 -4.76 8.32 -7.64
C MET A 166 -4.91 8.16 -9.14
N THR A 167 -4.89 6.91 -9.63
CA THR A 167 -5.09 6.63 -11.06
C THR A 167 -6.55 6.72 -11.47
N ASP A 168 -7.49 6.56 -10.53
CA ASP A 168 -8.94 6.53 -10.78
C ASP A 168 -9.33 5.49 -11.86
N ILE A 169 -8.70 4.31 -11.80
CA ILE A 169 -8.94 3.18 -12.71
C ILE A 169 -9.37 1.96 -11.87
N CYS A 170 -10.63 1.55 -12.10
CA CYS A 170 -11.20 0.34 -11.51
C CYS A 170 -10.86 -0.90 -12.34
#